data_b115020395e4a5faca6eed3a68654aaa
#
_entry.id   b115020395e4a5faca6eed3a68654aaa
#
_cell.length_a   1.000
_cell.length_b   1.000
_cell.length_c   1.000
_cell.angle_alpha   90.00
_cell.angle_beta   90.00
_cell.angle_gamma   90.00
#
_symmetry.space_group_name_H-M   'P 1'
#
loop_
_entity.id
_entity.type
_entity.pdbx_description
1 polymer ?
#
loop_
_entity_poly.entity_id
_entity_poly.type
_entity_poly.pdbx_seq_one_letter_code
_entity_poly.pdbx_strand_id
1 'polypeptide(L)'
;MNRTIKTVLIATGLLSNSVTAFAACGISGGNVNIIGNEFPAIQTIGKGAMACAGDGVEVKTNLTKEHKNLQVPGMSGNPAEYTAAVVANSSIVPLMNDDLIRPLDDLIAKHGGNFSDNQKISIDGKVMAIGFMANAQHLVFRKDILEAAGVEAPTSYEEVLAAAEAIKSKDLMKYPFGAAYAAGWGLAQEFNNMFLGHGGEFFMEGSAMPNVNNDIGVATLTMMKSLTEHMNPDFLTLNNNEINAEWKAGNVAIMQMWGSRAGPLLEDAENAPGVAENTVLAGPATVAGGDTPATTLWWDGFTIAKNISDEDAEATYLALVNAIDPAIMNDEVATEAVWMIDGYEPTPASAGVFATMKSGAKPYPMIPYASLLHTALGDELPDFFSGKESAEKTLEDVEAAYITAAKEKGFL
;
A
#
# COMPACT_ATOMS: atom_id res chain seq x y z
N MET A 1 -9.66 -47.46 -80.33
CA MET A 1 -9.05 -46.18 -80.05
C MET A 1 -9.05 -46.00 -78.49
N ASN A 2 -7.93 -46.44 -77.88
CA ASN A 2 -7.78 -46.33 -76.39
C ASN A 2 -7.04 -45.01 -76.10
N ARG A 3 -7.66 -44.15 -75.35
CA ARG A 3 -7.02 -42.97 -74.75
C ARG A 3 -6.69 -43.26 -73.29
N THR A 4 -5.42 -43.39 -73.01
CA THR A 4 -4.80 -43.51 -71.72
C THR A 4 -4.74 -42.11 -71.03
N ILE A 5 -5.42 -41.91 -69.92
CA ILE A 5 -5.30 -40.69 -69.14
C ILE A 5 -4.17 -40.91 -68.13
N LYS A 6 -3.12 -40.13 -68.21
CA LYS A 6 -2.05 -40.07 -67.20
C LYS A 6 -2.46 -39.09 -66.09
N THR A 7 -2.72 -39.61 -64.90
CA THR A 7 -2.94 -38.83 -63.71
C THR A 7 -1.56 -38.37 -63.15
N VAL A 8 -1.32 -37.05 -63.12
CA VAL A 8 -0.18 -36.46 -62.43
C VAL A 8 -0.58 -36.16 -61.00
N LEU A 9 0.02 -36.84 -60.04
CA LEU A 9 -0.07 -36.48 -58.63
C LEU A 9 0.89 -35.34 -58.35
N ILE A 10 0.36 -34.16 -58.02
CA ILE A 10 1.12 -33.03 -57.46
C ILE A 10 1.12 -33.23 -55.95
N ALA A 11 2.26 -33.60 -55.38
CA ALA A 11 2.47 -33.62 -53.93
C ALA A 11 2.76 -32.16 -53.49
N THR A 12 1.76 -31.50 -52.94
CA THR A 12 1.93 -30.24 -52.22
C THR A 12 2.52 -30.53 -50.84
N GLY A 13 3.82 -30.33 -50.70
CA GLY A 13 4.49 -30.31 -49.40
C GLY A 13 4.04 -29.09 -48.60
N LEU A 14 3.25 -29.32 -47.57
CA LEU A 14 3.00 -28.33 -46.52
C LEU A 14 4.30 -28.13 -45.72
N LEU A 15 5.04 -27.08 -46.02
CA LEU A 15 6.06 -26.55 -45.15
C LEU A 15 5.30 -25.95 -43.93
N SER A 16 5.21 -26.70 -42.82
CA SER A 16 4.87 -26.16 -41.54
C SER A 16 5.98 -25.24 -41.07
N ASN A 17 5.85 -23.96 -41.33
CA ASN A 17 6.61 -22.96 -40.60
C ASN A 17 6.19 -23.06 -39.12
N SER A 18 7.00 -23.73 -38.34
CA SER A 18 6.96 -23.60 -36.89
C SER A 18 7.33 -22.16 -36.58
N VAL A 19 6.35 -21.28 -36.42
CA VAL A 19 6.54 -20.02 -35.76
C VAL A 19 6.89 -20.41 -34.32
N THR A 20 8.17 -20.38 -33.99
CA THR A 20 8.58 -20.35 -32.57
C THR A 20 7.89 -19.12 -31.99
N ALA A 21 6.81 -19.32 -31.25
CA ALA A 21 6.26 -18.28 -30.42
C ALA A 21 7.40 -17.89 -29.45
N PHE A 22 7.99 -16.72 -29.67
CA PHE A 22 8.87 -16.14 -28.64
C PHE A 22 8.03 -16.04 -27.38
N ALA A 23 8.52 -16.61 -26.28
CA ALA A 23 7.91 -16.47 -24.99
C ALA A 23 7.68 -14.97 -24.73
N ALA A 24 6.49 -14.62 -24.29
CA ALA A 24 6.18 -13.25 -23.94
C ALA A 24 7.18 -12.78 -22.86
N CYS A 25 7.65 -11.55 -22.96
CA CYS A 25 8.61 -10.94 -22.02
C CYS A 25 10.02 -11.59 -21.98
N GLY A 26 10.41 -12.40 -22.98
CA GLY A 26 11.72 -13.06 -23.01
C GLY A 26 11.90 -14.24 -22.03
N ILE A 27 10.82 -14.69 -21.41
CA ILE A 27 10.83 -15.81 -20.45
C ILE A 27 10.77 -17.13 -21.23
N SER A 28 11.69 -18.06 -20.96
CA SER A 28 11.80 -19.34 -21.67
C SER A 28 11.24 -20.54 -20.88
N GLY A 29 10.91 -20.36 -19.61
CA GLY A 29 10.39 -21.41 -18.71
C GLY A 29 10.24 -20.86 -17.30
N GLY A 30 9.70 -21.67 -16.40
CA GLY A 30 9.51 -21.33 -14.99
C GLY A 30 8.07 -20.98 -14.62
N ASN A 31 7.83 -20.85 -13.32
CA ASN A 31 6.54 -20.51 -12.75
C ASN A 31 6.63 -19.16 -12.03
N VAL A 32 5.58 -18.36 -12.18
CA VAL A 32 5.45 -17.07 -11.50
C VAL A 32 4.17 -17.07 -10.70
N ASN A 33 4.28 -16.88 -9.38
CA ASN A 33 3.14 -16.77 -8.49
C ASN A 33 3.34 -15.59 -7.54
N ILE A 34 2.54 -14.53 -7.71
CA ILE A 34 2.72 -13.24 -7.06
C ILE A 34 1.64 -13.04 -5.99
N ILE A 35 2.04 -12.76 -4.76
CA ILE A 35 1.14 -12.31 -3.69
C ILE A 35 1.20 -10.78 -3.53
N GLY A 36 0.05 -10.12 -3.47
CA GLY A 36 -0.01 -8.66 -3.32
C GLY A 36 -1.33 -8.17 -2.75
N ASN A 37 -1.38 -6.86 -2.47
CA ASN A 37 -2.62 -6.17 -2.13
C ASN A 37 -3.54 -6.08 -3.36
N GLU A 38 -4.80 -5.65 -3.18
CA GLU A 38 -5.84 -5.67 -4.23
C GLU A 38 -6.27 -4.28 -4.74
N PHE A 39 -5.55 -3.20 -4.44
CA PHE A 39 -5.93 -1.88 -4.96
C PHE A 39 -5.47 -1.65 -6.42
N PRO A 40 -6.03 -0.65 -7.15
CA PRO A 40 -5.88 -0.50 -8.60
C PRO A 40 -4.44 -0.62 -9.12
N ALA A 41 -3.48 0.12 -8.58
CA ALA A 41 -2.09 0.07 -9.04
C ALA A 41 -1.48 -1.34 -8.95
N ILE A 42 -1.77 -2.11 -7.89
CA ILE A 42 -1.27 -3.49 -7.75
C ILE A 42 -1.96 -4.41 -8.75
N GLN A 43 -3.25 -4.18 -9.04
CA GLN A 43 -3.97 -4.93 -10.09
C GLN A 43 -3.36 -4.68 -11.46
N THR A 44 -2.96 -3.44 -11.76
CA THR A 44 -2.27 -3.07 -13.01
C THR A 44 -0.93 -3.78 -13.12
N ILE A 45 -0.10 -3.78 -12.06
CA ILE A 45 1.15 -4.56 -12.03
C ILE A 45 0.88 -6.06 -12.21
N GLY A 46 -0.13 -6.61 -11.53
CA GLY A 46 -0.53 -8.01 -11.69
C GLY A 46 -0.93 -8.36 -13.13
N LYS A 47 -1.72 -7.52 -13.78
CA LYS A 47 -2.10 -7.68 -15.21
C LYS A 47 -0.87 -7.63 -16.13
N GLY A 48 0.04 -6.68 -15.88
CA GLY A 48 1.29 -6.56 -16.63
C GLY A 48 2.17 -7.82 -16.52
N ALA A 49 2.29 -8.38 -15.33
CA ALA A 49 3.02 -9.63 -15.12
C ALA A 49 2.32 -10.83 -15.80
N MET A 50 0.99 -10.95 -15.68
CA MET A 50 0.21 -12.02 -16.33
C MET A 50 0.25 -11.96 -17.85
N ALA A 51 0.50 -10.81 -18.46
CA ALA A 51 0.71 -10.70 -19.91
C ALA A 51 1.95 -11.46 -20.39
N CYS A 52 2.87 -11.83 -19.50
CA CYS A 52 4.05 -12.64 -19.80
C CYS A 52 3.77 -14.15 -19.82
N ALA A 53 2.55 -14.60 -19.49
CA ALA A 53 2.19 -16.01 -19.58
C ALA A 53 2.24 -16.50 -21.03
N GLY A 54 2.74 -17.73 -21.25
CA GLY A 54 2.87 -18.31 -22.59
C GLY A 54 3.30 -19.77 -22.52
N ASP A 55 3.72 -20.33 -23.68
CA ASP A 55 4.10 -21.75 -23.77
C ASP A 55 5.26 -22.06 -22.80
N GLY A 56 4.95 -22.84 -21.76
CA GLY A 56 5.91 -23.25 -20.73
C GLY A 56 6.10 -22.28 -19.57
N VAL A 57 5.36 -21.16 -19.53
CA VAL A 57 5.40 -20.18 -18.44
C VAL A 57 4.00 -19.96 -17.89
N GLU A 58 3.79 -20.30 -16.62
CA GLU A 58 2.56 -20.00 -15.90
C GLU A 58 2.78 -18.75 -15.04
N VAL A 59 1.89 -17.75 -15.16
CA VAL A 59 1.91 -16.54 -14.32
C VAL A 59 0.59 -16.42 -13.59
N LYS A 60 0.65 -16.45 -12.26
CA LYS A 60 -0.49 -16.32 -11.34
C LYS A 60 -0.33 -15.12 -10.42
N THR A 61 -1.45 -14.57 -9.99
CA THR A 61 -1.51 -13.54 -8.97
C THR A 61 -2.55 -13.90 -7.91
N ASN A 62 -2.20 -13.69 -6.65
CA ASN A 62 -3.12 -13.72 -5.51
C ASN A 62 -3.16 -12.30 -4.93
N LEU A 63 -4.13 -11.49 -5.36
CA LEU A 63 -4.29 -10.11 -4.91
C LEU A 63 -5.41 -10.06 -3.88
N THR A 64 -5.05 -9.73 -2.63
CA THR A 64 -5.98 -9.76 -1.49
C THR A 64 -5.57 -8.77 -0.40
N LYS A 65 -6.54 -8.21 0.32
CA LYS A 65 -6.29 -7.39 1.51
C LYS A 65 -5.56 -8.14 2.63
N GLU A 66 -5.64 -9.48 2.63
CA GLU A 66 -4.97 -10.36 3.60
C GLU A 66 -3.51 -10.66 3.24
N HIS A 67 -2.96 -10.06 2.17
CA HIS A 67 -1.61 -10.35 1.64
C HIS A 67 -0.52 -10.35 2.71
N LYS A 68 -0.56 -9.46 3.70
CA LYS A 68 0.45 -9.37 4.77
C LYS A 68 0.48 -10.61 5.65
N ASN A 69 -0.69 -11.21 5.90
CA ASN A 69 -0.81 -12.44 6.69
C ASN A 69 -0.38 -13.68 5.89
N LEU A 70 -0.40 -13.61 4.56
CA LEU A 70 -0.10 -14.72 3.66
C LEU A 70 1.35 -14.72 3.15
N GLN A 71 2.05 -13.57 3.13
CA GLN A 71 3.39 -13.45 2.57
C GLN A 71 4.41 -14.34 3.29
N VAL A 72 4.54 -14.22 4.61
CA VAL A 72 5.51 -15.02 5.38
C VAL A 72 5.21 -16.51 5.29
N PRO A 73 4.00 -17.02 5.59
CA PRO A 73 3.70 -18.44 5.44
C PRO A 73 3.91 -18.97 4.02
N GLY A 74 3.46 -18.24 3.01
CA GLY A 74 3.54 -18.66 1.61
C GLY A 74 4.95 -18.65 1.04
N MET A 75 5.85 -17.81 1.58
CA MET A 75 7.26 -17.76 1.17
C MET A 75 8.18 -18.63 2.02
N SER A 76 7.69 -19.21 3.15
CA SER A 76 8.49 -20.07 4.05
C SER A 76 8.69 -21.50 3.51
N GLY A 77 7.87 -21.94 2.55
CA GLY A 77 7.95 -23.28 1.97
C GLY A 77 9.25 -23.53 1.20
N ASN A 78 9.54 -24.79 0.90
CA ASN A 78 10.64 -25.18 0.02
C ASN A 78 10.16 -26.25 -0.97
N PRO A 79 9.81 -25.88 -2.22
CA PRO A 79 9.83 -24.52 -2.77
C PRO A 79 8.76 -23.62 -2.12
N ALA A 80 8.99 -22.30 -2.17
CA ALA A 80 8.00 -21.31 -1.75
C ALA A 80 6.74 -21.39 -2.63
N GLU A 81 5.56 -21.18 -2.04
CA GLU A 81 4.29 -21.13 -2.76
C GLU A 81 4.23 -19.88 -3.67
N TYR A 82 4.66 -18.73 -3.15
CA TYR A 82 4.77 -17.49 -3.92
C TYR A 82 6.21 -17.24 -4.33
N THR A 83 6.41 -16.99 -5.63
CA THR A 83 7.73 -16.68 -6.18
C THR A 83 8.13 -15.22 -5.96
N ALA A 84 7.12 -14.36 -5.80
CA ALA A 84 7.29 -12.95 -5.46
C ALA A 84 6.21 -12.44 -4.51
N ALA A 85 6.57 -11.40 -3.76
CA ALA A 85 5.62 -10.60 -3.00
C ALA A 85 5.67 -9.14 -3.46
N VAL A 86 4.50 -8.51 -3.63
CA VAL A 86 4.39 -7.06 -3.64
C VAL A 86 4.43 -6.59 -2.19
N VAL A 87 5.43 -5.78 -1.88
CA VAL A 87 5.78 -5.36 -0.52
C VAL A 87 5.78 -3.84 -0.40
N ALA A 88 5.66 -3.40 0.84
CA ALA A 88 5.84 -2.00 1.25
C ALA A 88 6.85 -1.95 2.40
N ASN A 89 7.15 -0.75 2.90
CA ASN A 89 8.05 -0.53 4.04
C ASN A 89 7.83 -1.50 5.20
N SER A 90 6.56 -1.77 5.55
CA SER A 90 6.23 -2.63 6.70
C SER A 90 6.32 -4.11 6.41
N SER A 91 6.01 -4.55 5.19
CA SER A 91 5.84 -5.97 4.86
C SER A 91 7.11 -6.63 4.32
N ILE A 92 8.10 -5.86 3.86
CA ILE A 92 9.40 -6.42 3.48
C ILE A 92 10.21 -6.91 4.69
N VAL A 93 10.08 -6.23 5.83
CA VAL A 93 10.87 -6.48 7.03
C VAL A 93 10.67 -7.89 7.60
N PRO A 94 9.45 -8.40 7.82
CA PRO A 94 9.25 -9.80 8.25
C PRO A 94 9.86 -10.82 7.30
N LEU A 95 9.79 -10.60 5.98
CA LEU A 95 10.39 -11.49 4.98
C LEU A 95 11.91 -11.51 5.06
N MET A 96 12.51 -10.36 5.37
CA MET A 96 13.96 -10.26 5.59
C MET A 96 14.40 -10.91 6.90
N ASN A 97 13.65 -10.65 7.98
CA ASN A 97 13.97 -11.22 9.30
C ASN A 97 13.99 -12.75 9.29
N ASP A 98 13.08 -13.36 8.52
CA ASP A 98 12.96 -14.81 8.39
C ASP A 98 13.79 -15.36 7.19
N ASP A 99 14.64 -14.53 6.54
CA ASP A 99 15.54 -14.88 5.41
C ASP A 99 14.80 -15.52 4.21
N LEU A 100 13.62 -15.01 3.89
CA LEU A 100 12.70 -15.58 2.88
C LEU A 100 12.86 -15.00 1.48
N ILE A 101 13.59 -13.89 1.32
CA ILE A 101 13.78 -13.19 0.05
C ILE A 101 15.24 -13.12 -0.35
N ARG A 102 15.50 -13.07 -1.65
CA ARG A 102 16.86 -12.99 -2.21
C ARG A 102 17.22 -11.56 -2.62
N PRO A 103 18.51 -11.18 -2.57
CA PRO A 103 19.00 -9.98 -3.25
C PRO A 103 18.71 -10.07 -4.76
N LEU A 104 18.41 -8.91 -5.36
CA LEU A 104 18.09 -8.81 -6.78
C LEU A 104 19.27 -8.40 -7.64
N ASP A 105 20.44 -8.12 -7.05
CA ASP A 105 21.64 -7.61 -7.73
C ASP A 105 22.08 -8.47 -8.92
N ASP A 106 22.10 -9.80 -8.76
CA ASP A 106 22.51 -10.73 -9.83
C ASP A 106 21.47 -10.75 -10.97
N LEU A 107 20.18 -10.69 -10.66
CA LEU A 107 19.10 -10.64 -11.65
C LEU A 107 19.14 -9.31 -12.42
N ILE A 108 19.39 -8.21 -11.72
CA ILE A 108 19.58 -6.88 -12.30
C ILE A 108 20.80 -6.87 -13.23
N ALA A 109 21.92 -7.43 -12.78
CA ALA A 109 23.14 -7.50 -13.58
C ALA A 109 22.98 -8.35 -14.84
N LYS A 110 22.19 -9.44 -14.77
CA LYS A 110 21.96 -10.38 -15.87
C LYS A 110 20.93 -9.87 -16.89
N HIS A 111 19.82 -9.31 -16.41
CA HIS A 111 18.66 -8.99 -17.24
C HIS A 111 18.41 -7.49 -17.42
N GLY A 112 19.03 -6.65 -16.58
CA GLY A 112 18.75 -5.21 -16.59
C GLY A 112 17.34 -4.89 -16.12
N GLY A 113 16.80 -3.75 -16.59
CA GLY A 113 15.44 -3.28 -16.35
C GLY A 113 15.35 -1.77 -16.60
N ASN A 114 14.19 -1.30 -17.07
CA ASN A 114 13.90 0.12 -17.26
C ASN A 114 13.45 0.76 -15.94
N PHE A 115 14.36 0.85 -14.97
CA PHE A 115 14.10 1.49 -13.69
C PHE A 115 15.28 2.32 -13.20
N SER A 116 14.98 3.41 -12.50
CA SER A 116 15.95 4.34 -11.97
C SER A 116 16.61 3.84 -10.67
N ASP A 117 17.67 4.51 -10.25
CA ASP A 117 18.31 4.18 -8.96
C ASP A 117 17.38 4.40 -7.76
N ASN A 118 16.42 5.33 -7.85
CA ASN A 118 15.44 5.58 -6.79
C ASN A 118 14.46 4.42 -6.58
N GLN A 119 14.29 3.55 -7.56
CA GLN A 119 13.46 2.36 -7.46
C GLN A 119 14.18 1.19 -6.78
N LYS A 120 15.51 1.24 -6.68
CA LYS A 120 16.31 0.19 -6.04
C LYS A 120 16.29 0.35 -4.52
N ILE A 121 15.46 -0.44 -3.86
CA ILE A 121 15.34 -0.45 -2.39
C ILE A 121 16.51 -1.28 -1.84
N SER A 122 17.54 -0.57 -1.39
CA SER A 122 18.77 -1.19 -0.88
C SER A 122 18.74 -1.27 0.64
N ILE A 123 19.01 -2.46 1.17
CA ILE A 123 19.11 -2.76 2.59
C ILE A 123 20.42 -3.52 2.82
N ASP A 124 21.25 -3.06 3.74
CA ASP A 124 22.58 -3.59 4.00
C ASP A 124 23.46 -3.71 2.74
N GLY A 125 23.33 -2.73 1.83
CA GLY A 125 24.11 -2.65 0.59
C GLY A 125 23.69 -3.61 -0.52
N LYS A 126 22.55 -4.31 -0.38
CA LYS A 126 21.96 -5.20 -1.39
C LYS A 126 20.61 -4.69 -1.83
N VAL A 127 20.27 -4.80 -3.11
CA VAL A 127 18.95 -4.46 -3.62
C VAL A 127 17.98 -5.57 -3.24
N MET A 128 17.08 -5.31 -2.30
CA MET A 128 16.13 -6.30 -1.78
C MET A 128 14.75 -6.18 -2.41
N ALA A 129 14.42 -5.03 -3.01
CA ALA A 129 13.17 -4.83 -3.76
C ALA A 129 13.38 -3.79 -4.87
N ILE A 130 12.45 -3.80 -5.85
CA ILE A 130 12.30 -2.73 -6.84
C ILE A 130 10.99 -2.01 -6.53
N GLY A 131 11.09 -0.74 -6.13
CA GLY A 131 9.96 0.14 -5.90
C GLY A 131 9.33 0.59 -7.21
N PHE A 132 8.01 0.68 -7.27
CA PHE A 132 7.30 1.17 -8.45
C PHE A 132 6.33 2.31 -8.16
N MET A 133 5.95 2.53 -6.90
CA MET A 133 5.12 3.67 -6.53
C MET A 133 5.48 4.21 -5.15
N ALA A 134 5.27 5.52 -4.96
CA ALA A 134 5.27 6.20 -3.68
C ALA A 134 3.83 6.36 -3.18
N ASN A 135 3.65 6.37 -1.86
CA ASN A 135 2.35 6.53 -1.24
C ASN A 135 2.43 7.30 0.07
N ALA A 136 1.33 7.91 0.47
CA ALA A 136 1.16 8.53 1.78
C ALA A 136 -0.32 8.69 2.07
N GLN A 137 -0.68 8.78 3.34
CA GLN A 137 -1.99 9.28 3.72
C GLN A 137 -1.97 10.82 3.78
N HIS A 138 -3.10 11.41 3.42
CA HIS A 138 -3.31 12.85 3.43
C HIS A 138 -4.78 13.17 3.69
N LEU A 139 -5.09 14.42 3.99
CA LEU A 139 -6.48 14.86 4.11
C LEU A 139 -7.16 14.94 2.74
N VAL A 140 -8.43 14.55 2.73
CA VAL A 140 -9.37 14.77 1.65
C VAL A 140 -10.59 15.45 2.23
N PHE A 141 -11.11 16.51 1.60
CA PHE A 141 -12.29 17.21 2.08
C PHE A 141 -13.23 17.67 0.97
N ARG A 142 -14.50 17.82 1.33
CA ARG A 142 -15.60 18.34 0.53
C ARG A 142 -15.66 19.86 0.68
N LYS A 143 -15.18 20.62 -0.32
CA LYS A 143 -15.18 22.08 -0.29
C LYS A 143 -16.57 22.69 -0.11
N ASP A 144 -17.59 22.12 -0.76
CA ASP A 144 -18.97 22.58 -0.68
C ASP A 144 -19.56 22.44 0.74
N ILE A 145 -19.23 21.34 1.44
CA ILE A 145 -19.69 21.10 2.81
C ILE A 145 -18.96 22.02 3.80
N LEU A 146 -17.65 22.23 3.63
CA LEU A 146 -16.88 23.17 4.45
C LEU A 146 -17.41 24.62 4.26
N GLU A 147 -17.67 25.05 3.03
CA GLU A 147 -18.25 26.35 2.73
C GLU A 147 -19.64 26.50 3.37
N ALA A 148 -20.53 25.48 3.25
CA ALA A 148 -21.85 25.48 3.87
C ALA A 148 -21.75 25.51 5.41
N ALA A 149 -20.73 24.87 5.99
CA ALA A 149 -20.43 24.92 7.42
C ALA A 149 -19.82 26.27 7.84
N GLY A 150 -19.30 27.07 6.90
CA GLY A 150 -18.62 28.34 7.15
C GLY A 150 -17.27 28.16 7.85
N VAL A 151 -16.55 27.12 7.47
CA VAL A 151 -15.22 26.79 7.99
C VAL A 151 -14.20 26.75 6.87
N GLU A 152 -12.96 27.10 7.20
CA GLU A 152 -11.83 26.98 6.27
C GLU A 152 -11.34 25.53 6.15
N ALA A 153 -10.56 25.24 5.12
CA ALA A 153 -9.94 23.95 4.93
C ALA A 153 -8.99 23.59 6.09
N PRO A 154 -9.19 22.47 6.79
CA PRO A 154 -8.38 22.12 7.95
C PRO A 154 -6.96 21.71 7.56
N THR A 155 -5.97 22.09 8.38
CA THR A 155 -4.55 21.77 8.26
C THR A 155 -4.00 21.06 9.50
N SER A 156 -4.80 21.00 10.57
CA SER A 156 -4.48 20.28 11.81
C SER A 156 -5.69 19.41 12.26
N TYR A 157 -5.43 18.45 13.12
CA TYR A 157 -6.51 17.62 13.66
C TYR A 157 -7.44 18.40 14.60
N GLU A 158 -6.97 19.45 15.25
CA GLU A 158 -7.80 20.38 16.01
C GLU A 158 -8.79 21.12 15.08
N GLU A 159 -8.31 21.56 13.90
CA GLU A 159 -9.17 22.17 12.89
C GLU A 159 -10.12 21.16 12.24
N VAL A 160 -9.70 19.88 12.06
CA VAL A 160 -10.58 18.79 11.63
C VAL A 160 -11.73 18.58 12.63
N LEU A 161 -11.42 18.54 13.94
CA LEU A 161 -12.45 18.44 14.99
C LEU A 161 -13.41 19.63 14.95
N ALA A 162 -12.89 20.85 14.87
CA ALA A 162 -13.71 22.06 14.81
C ALA A 162 -14.60 22.09 13.57
N ALA A 163 -14.08 21.68 12.42
CA ALA A 163 -14.85 21.59 11.17
C ALA A 163 -15.92 20.50 11.26
N ALA A 164 -15.60 19.33 11.80
CA ALA A 164 -16.56 18.23 11.98
C ALA A 164 -17.70 18.62 12.93
N GLU A 165 -17.40 19.32 14.02
CA GLU A 165 -18.42 19.85 14.94
C GLU A 165 -19.30 20.91 14.26
N ALA A 166 -18.72 21.83 13.49
CA ALA A 166 -19.47 22.84 12.74
C ALA A 166 -20.42 22.22 11.70
N ILE A 167 -19.98 21.20 10.98
CA ILE A 167 -20.78 20.46 10.01
C ILE A 167 -21.95 19.77 10.71
N LYS A 168 -21.69 19.09 11.82
CA LYS A 168 -22.69 18.37 12.62
C LYS A 168 -23.70 19.32 13.27
N SER A 169 -23.24 20.43 13.84
CA SER A 169 -24.09 21.42 14.51
C SER A 169 -25.07 22.13 13.55
N LYS A 170 -24.73 22.20 12.27
CA LYS A 170 -25.62 22.74 11.20
C LYS A 170 -26.48 21.66 10.53
N ASP A 171 -26.45 20.42 11.03
CA ASP A 171 -27.21 19.28 10.50
C ASP A 171 -26.90 18.98 9.01
N LEU A 172 -25.68 19.31 8.57
CA LEU A 172 -25.24 19.07 7.19
C LEU A 172 -24.87 17.61 6.98
N MET A 173 -24.27 16.98 8.01
CA MET A 173 -23.85 15.59 7.96
C MET A 173 -23.75 15.01 9.36
N LYS A 174 -24.19 13.76 9.55
CA LYS A 174 -24.23 13.12 10.87
C LYS A 174 -22.85 12.65 11.33
N TYR A 175 -22.07 12.10 10.41
CA TYR A 175 -20.74 11.53 10.67
C TYR A 175 -19.73 12.13 9.67
N PRO A 176 -19.31 13.39 9.88
CA PRO A 176 -18.56 14.13 8.88
C PRO A 176 -17.10 13.70 8.69
N PHE A 177 -16.54 12.92 9.63
CA PHE A 177 -15.15 12.48 9.57
C PHE A 177 -15.02 10.98 9.28
N GLY A 178 -14.02 10.59 8.47
CA GLY A 178 -13.68 9.20 8.17
C GLY A 178 -12.18 8.95 8.19
N ALA A 179 -11.79 7.83 8.78
CA ALA A 179 -10.44 7.28 8.72
C ALA A 179 -10.51 5.75 8.88
N ALA A 180 -9.48 5.03 8.46
CA ALA A 180 -9.46 3.57 8.49
C ALA A 180 -9.14 3.03 9.88
N TYR A 181 -10.09 3.12 10.81
CA TYR A 181 -9.94 2.68 12.20
C TYR A 181 -10.33 1.22 12.43
N ALA A 182 -10.49 0.42 11.37
CA ALA A 182 -10.70 -1.02 11.55
C ALA A 182 -9.62 -1.61 12.46
N ALA A 183 -10.06 -2.41 13.45
CA ALA A 183 -9.19 -3.09 14.40
C ALA A 183 -8.07 -3.86 13.65
N GLY A 184 -6.88 -3.87 14.23
CA GLY A 184 -5.69 -4.43 13.61
C GLY A 184 -4.84 -3.38 12.88
N TRP A 185 -4.34 -3.73 11.70
CA TRP A 185 -3.33 -2.93 10.99
C TRP A 185 -3.74 -1.47 10.73
N GLY A 186 -4.99 -1.23 10.36
CA GLY A 186 -5.48 0.11 10.05
C GLY A 186 -5.43 1.04 11.25
N LEU A 187 -6.01 0.60 12.38
CA LEU A 187 -6.03 1.38 13.62
C LEU A 187 -4.62 1.69 14.14
N ALA A 188 -3.71 0.70 14.08
CA ALA A 188 -2.30 0.88 14.43
C ALA A 188 -1.61 1.90 13.53
N GLN A 189 -1.91 1.91 12.22
CA GLN A 189 -1.34 2.89 11.28
C GLN A 189 -1.79 4.31 11.61
N GLU A 190 -3.05 4.51 11.93
CA GLU A 190 -3.57 5.82 12.32
C GLU A 190 -2.96 6.31 13.64
N PHE A 191 -2.76 5.40 14.61
CA PHE A 191 -2.01 5.71 15.83
C PHE A 191 -0.57 6.12 15.50
N ASN A 192 0.14 5.35 14.68
CA ASN A 192 1.52 5.65 14.32
C ASN A 192 1.67 7.04 13.68
N ASN A 193 0.77 7.38 12.77
CA ASN A 193 0.75 8.68 12.12
C ASN A 193 0.54 9.82 13.13
N MET A 194 -0.47 9.68 13.99
CA MET A 194 -0.83 10.69 14.98
C MET A 194 0.28 10.83 16.04
N PHE A 195 0.87 9.71 16.49
CA PHE A 195 1.96 9.69 17.46
C PHE A 195 3.21 10.42 16.95
N LEU A 196 3.58 10.21 15.68
CA LEU A 196 4.65 10.97 15.03
C LEU A 196 4.32 12.46 14.92
N GLY A 197 3.07 12.80 14.60
CA GLY A 197 2.60 14.19 14.55
C GLY A 197 2.72 14.91 15.89
N HIS A 198 2.51 14.21 16.99
CA HIS A 198 2.77 14.71 18.35
C HIS A 198 4.27 14.79 18.71
N GLY A 199 5.19 14.41 17.80
CA GLY A 199 6.62 14.37 18.05
C GLY A 199 7.10 13.11 18.78
N GLY A 200 6.30 12.04 18.77
CA GLY A 200 6.65 10.78 19.39
C GLY A 200 7.77 10.02 18.65
N GLU A 201 8.55 9.26 19.40
CA GLU A 201 9.54 8.32 18.88
C GLU A 201 9.15 6.92 19.37
N PHE A 202 8.93 5.98 18.44
CA PHE A 202 8.40 4.65 18.74
C PHE A 202 9.26 3.81 19.67
N PHE A 203 10.57 4.04 19.64
CA PHE A 203 11.56 3.29 20.40
C PHE A 203 12.53 4.21 21.09
N MET A 204 13.11 3.77 22.18
CA MET A 204 14.20 4.47 22.85
C MET A 204 15.42 4.52 21.92
N GLU A 205 16.15 5.61 21.96
CA GLU A 205 17.32 5.83 21.09
C GLU A 205 18.32 4.67 21.18
N GLY A 206 18.69 4.12 20.03
CA GLY A 206 19.65 3.02 19.90
C GLY A 206 19.18 1.68 20.50
N SER A 207 17.90 1.50 20.73
CA SER A 207 17.34 0.33 21.42
C SER A 207 16.09 -0.20 20.70
N ALA A 208 15.79 -1.49 20.89
CA ALA A 208 14.50 -2.08 20.53
C ALA A 208 13.44 -1.91 21.64
N MET A 209 13.75 -1.21 22.74
CA MET A 209 12.76 -0.94 23.79
C MET A 209 11.67 0.03 23.28
N PRO A 210 10.38 -0.30 23.45
CA PRO A 210 9.30 0.54 23.01
C PRO A 210 9.24 1.84 23.82
N ASN A 211 8.68 2.89 23.26
CA ASN A 211 8.56 4.21 23.88
C ASN A 211 7.21 4.86 23.53
N VAL A 212 6.12 4.08 23.57
CA VAL A 212 4.78 4.57 23.25
C VAL A 212 3.92 4.80 24.49
N ASN A 213 4.25 4.17 25.62
CA ASN A 213 3.54 4.35 26.89
C ASN A 213 4.09 5.58 27.64
N ASN A 214 3.68 6.75 27.18
CA ASN A 214 4.09 8.06 27.72
C ASN A 214 3.00 9.12 27.48
N ASP A 215 3.22 10.36 27.91
CA ASP A 215 2.25 11.46 27.76
C ASP A 215 1.89 11.71 26.28
N ILE A 216 2.82 11.49 25.32
CA ILE A 216 2.56 11.63 23.88
C ILE A 216 1.59 10.52 23.41
N GLY A 217 1.79 9.28 23.87
CA GLY A 217 0.89 8.17 23.55
C GLY A 217 -0.53 8.42 24.07
N VAL A 218 -0.65 8.91 25.31
CA VAL A 218 -1.94 9.27 25.92
C VAL A 218 -2.62 10.42 25.15
N ALA A 219 -1.86 11.47 24.77
CA ALA A 219 -2.37 12.57 23.97
C ALA A 219 -2.84 12.09 22.57
N THR A 220 -2.08 11.19 21.94
CA THR A 220 -2.43 10.56 20.67
C THR A 220 -3.77 9.83 20.77
N LEU A 221 -3.95 8.94 21.74
CA LEU A 221 -5.19 8.21 21.94
C LEU A 221 -6.36 9.14 22.27
N THR A 222 -6.12 10.20 23.04
CA THR A 222 -7.14 11.20 23.39
C THR A 222 -7.64 11.94 22.14
N MET A 223 -6.73 12.40 21.26
CA MET A 223 -7.10 13.05 20.00
C MET A 223 -7.86 12.09 19.08
N MET A 224 -7.35 10.88 18.90
CA MET A 224 -8.01 9.86 18.09
C MET A 224 -9.42 9.53 18.64
N LYS A 225 -9.60 9.43 19.95
CA LYS A 225 -10.91 9.19 20.57
C LYS A 225 -11.88 10.33 20.31
N SER A 226 -11.41 11.59 20.40
CA SER A 226 -12.23 12.76 20.07
C SER A 226 -12.72 12.74 18.62
N LEU A 227 -11.87 12.33 17.69
CA LEU A 227 -12.27 12.17 16.27
C LEU A 227 -13.39 11.13 16.09
N THR A 228 -13.40 10.04 16.89
CA THR A 228 -14.44 8.99 16.77
C THR A 228 -15.85 9.49 17.08
N GLU A 229 -16.03 10.60 17.79
CA GLU A 229 -17.34 11.22 18.07
C GLU A 229 -17.99 11.78 16.79
N HIS A 230 -17.20 11.97 15.74
CA HIS A 230 -17.60 12.48 14.42
C HIS A 230 -17.57 11.41 13.32
N MET A 231 -17.26 10.15 13.68
CA MET A 231 -17.19 8.99 12.77
C MET A 231 -18.47 8.14 12.86
N ASN A 232 -18.66 7.30 11.84
CA ASN A 232 -19.64 6.21 11.93
C ASN A 232 -19.36 5.35 13.17
N PRO A 233 -20.38 5.02 14.00
CA PRO A 233 -20.19 4.24 15.25
C PRO A 233 -19.50 2.89 15.04
N ASP A 234 -19.59 2.31 13.85
CA ASP A 234 -18.98 1.03 13.51
C ASP A 234 -17.50 1.18 13.06
N PHE A 235 -16.85 2.32 13.35
CA PHE A 235 -15.51 2.69 12.88
C PHE A 235 -14.44 1.60 13.11
N LEU A 236 -14.55 0.79 14.17
CA LEU A 236 -13.63 -0.34 14.43
C LEU A 236 -13.77 -1.48 13.42
N THR A 237 -14.72 -1.42 12.51
CA THR A 237 -14.90 -2.38 11.41
C THR A 237 -14.64 -1.79 10.02
N LEU A 238 -14.48 -0.46 9.94
CA LEU A 238 -14.34 0.26 8.66
C LEU A 238 -12.87 0.42 8.30
N ASN A 239 -12.46 -0.24 7.23
CA ASN A 239 -11.14 -0.08 6.64
C ASN A 239 -11.15 0.91 5.46
N ASN A 240 -10.06 1.01 4.73
CA ASN A 240 -9.91 1.94 3.62
C ASN A 240 -10.98 1.77 2.51
N ASN A 241 -11.44 0.56 2.23
CA ASN A 241 -12.44 0.31 1.20
C ASN A 241 -13.81 0.83 1.63
N GLU A 242 -14.20 0.55 2.87
CA GLU A 242 -15.47 1.02 3.44
C GLU A 242 -15.48 2.55 3.54
N ILE A 243 -14.40 3.19 4.02
CA ILE A 243 -14.31 4.65 4.08
C ILE A 243 -14.36 5.29 2.69
N ASN A 244 -13.70 4.70 1.69
CA ASN A 244 -13.84 5.16 0.30
C ASN A 244 -15.28 5.03 -0.22
N ALA A 245 -15.97 3.95 0.13
CA ALA A 245 -17.38 3.77 -0.25
C ALA A 245 -18.28 4.83 0.41
N GLU A 246 -18.06 5.14 1.69
CA GLU A 246 -18.77 6.21 2.40
C GLU A 246 -18.50 7.58 1.76
N TRP A 247 -17.26 7.87 1.36
CA TRP A 247 -16.92 9.08 0.61
C TRP A 247 -17.66 9.18 -0.71
N LYS A 248 -17.57 8.15 -1.54
CA LYS A 248 -18.24 8.09 -2.84
C LYS A 248 -19.76 8.23 -2.73
N ALA A 249 -20.35 7.73 -1.66
CA ALA A 249 -21.77 7.90 -1.36
C ALA A 249 -22.14 9.32 -0.84
N GLY A 250 -21.15 10.15 -0.54
CA GLY A 250 -21.35 11.51 0.00
C GLY A 250 -21.66 11.54 1.49
N ASN A 251 -21.35 10.50 2.24
CA ASN A 251 -21.64 10.36 3.67
C ASN A 251 -20.53 10.92 4.58
N VAL A 252 -19.38 11.31 4.02
CA VAL A 252 -18.21 11.84 4.74
C VAL A 252 -17.78 13.16 4.10
N ALA A 253 -17.41 14.14 4.88
CA ALA A 253 -16.99 15.47 4.43
C ALA A 253 -15.48 15.72 4.56
N ILE A 254 -14.83 15.05 5.51
CA ILE A 254 -13.39 15.12 5.77
C ILE A 254 -12.91 13.70 6.03
N MET A 255 -11.84 13.26 5.36
CA MET A 255 -11.24 11.97 5.66
C MET A 255 -9.72 12.02 5.57
N GLN A 256 -9.07 11.09 6.29
CA GLN A 256 -7.69 10.71 6.05
C GLN A 256 -7.65 9.47 5.16
N MET A 257 -6.95 9.56 4.02
CA MET A 257 -6.94 8.49 3.04
C MET A 257 -5.61 8.38 2.31
N TRP A 258 -5.33 7.17 1.83
CA TRP A 258 -4.17 6.87 0.99
C TRP A 258 -4.29 7.48 -0.40
N GLY A 259 -3.21 8.10 -0.88
CA GLY A 259 -3.16 8.68 -2.20
C GLY A 259 -3.33 7.68 -3.34
N SER A 260 -2.95 6.42 -3.15
CA SER A 260 -3.22 5.32 -4.10
C SER A 260 -4.70 5.00 -4.30
N ARG A 261 -5.59 5.68 -3.58
CA ARG A 261 -7.06 5.55 -3.70
C ARG A 261 -7.72 6.83 -4.18
N ALA A 262 -6.93 7.85 -4.52
CA ALA A 262 -7.42 9.18 -4.83
C ALA A 262 -8.05 9.30 -6.23
N GLY A 263 -7.58 8.54 -7.23
CA GLY A 263 -8.09 8.59 -8.60
C GLY A 263 -9.63 8.48 -8.67
N PRO A 264 -10.22 7.36 -8.20
CA PRO A 264 -11.66 7.17 -8.23
C PRO A 264 -12.49 8.20 -7.44
N LEU A 265 -11.89 8.95 -6.51
CA LEU A 265 -12.59 10.00 -5.77
C LEU A 265 -12.87 11.25 -6.62
N LEU A 266 -12.14 11.41 -7.72
CA LEU A 266 -12.24 12.55 -8.64
C LEU A 266 -13.09 12.23 -9.89
N GLU A 267 -13.61 11.00 -10.01
CA GLU A 267 -14.37 10.54 -11.17
C GLU A 267 -15.87 10.59 -10.91
N ASP A 268 -16.62 11.39 -11.69
CA ASP A 268 -18.09 11.54 -11.54
C ASP A 268 -18.83 10.20 -11.65
N ALA A 269 -18.36 9.28 -12.49
CA ALA A 269 -18.98 7.97 -12.68
C ALA A 269 -18.92 7.07 -11.43
N GLU A 270 -17.95 7.31 -10.56
CA GLU A 270 -17.69 6.53 -9.35
C GLU A 270 -18.33 7.10 -8.09
N ASN A 271 -18.83 8.35 -8.16
CA ASN A 271 -19.28 9.13 -7.02
C ASN A 271 -20.76 9.54 -7.14
N ALA A 272 -21.39 9.79 -5.98
CA ALA A 272 -22.67 10.43 -5.92
C ALA A 272 -22.58 11.87 -6.51
N PRO A 273 -23.68 12.41 -7.07
CA PRO A 273 -23.67 13.73 -7.70
C PRO A 273 -23.08 14.81 -6.80
N GLY A 274 -22.13 15.59 -7.33
CA GLY A 274 -21.49 16.68 -6.63
C GLY A 274 -20.33 16.27 -5.72
N VAL A 275 -20.06 14.98 -5.54
CA VAL A 275 -18.94 14.54 -4.67
C VAL A 275 -17.60 14.78 -5.37
N ALA A 276 -17.41 14.26 -6.57
CA ALA A 276 -16.13 14.35 -7.28
C ALA A 276 -15.69 15.80 -7.52
N GLU A 277 -16.55 16.64 -8.06
CA GLU A 277 -16.29 18.06 -8.37
C GLU A 277 -15.95 18.91 -7.13
N ASN A 278 -16.40 18.47 -5.94
CA ASN A 278 -16.17 19.14 -4.66
C ASN A 278 -15.10 18.45 -3.80
N THR A 279 -14.49 17.38 -4.30
CA THR A 279 -13.38 16.68 -3.63
C THR A 279 -12.08 17.47 -3.79
N VAL A 280 -11.41 17.74 -2.67
CA VAL A 280 -10.10 18.37 -2.63
C VAL A 280 -9.11 17.41 -1.95
N LEU A 281 -8.01 17.10 -2.64
CA LEU A 281 -6.89 16.33 -2.10
C LEU A 281 -5.87 17.31 -1.52
N ALA A 282 -5.80 17.35 -0.18
CA ALA A 282 -4.94 18.28 0.55
C ALA A 282 -3.63 17.61 1.02
N GLY A 283 -2.79 18.38 1.72
CA GLY A 283 -1.64 17.85 2.43
C GLY A 283 -2.03 17.09 3.71
N PRO A 284 -1.05 16.60 4.46
CA PRO A 284 -1.29 15.94 5.74
C PRO A 284 -1.70 16.96 6.81
N ALA A 285 -2.43 16.52 7.83
CA ALA A 285 -2.66 17.31 9.02
C ALA A 285 -1.41 17.32 9.92
N THR A 286 -1.28 18.38 10.73
CA THR A 286 -0.45 18.43 11.93
C THR A 286 -1.32 18.19 13.18
N VAL A 287 -0.71 18.15 14.36
CA VAL A 287 -1.43 18.01 15.63
C VAL A 287 -0.68 18.73 16.76
N ALA A 288 -1.37 19.12 17.82
CA ALA A 288 -0.82 19.76 19.02
C ALA A 288 -0.04 21.07 18.74
N GLY A 289 -0.39 21.78 17.65
CA GLY A 289 0.30 23.01 17.24
C GLY A 289 1.74 22.79 16.77
N GLY A 290 2.14 21.53 16.48
CA GLY A 290 3.45 21.17 15.95
C GLY A 290 3.52 21.33 14.43
N ASP A 291 4.74 21.27 13.89
CA ASP A 291 5.02 21.32 12.46
C ASP A 291 5.25 19.94 11.83
N THR A 292 5.27 18.88 12.64
CA THR A 292 5.48 17.51 12.14
C THR A 292 4.20 16.99 11.52
N PRO A 293 4.23 16.55 10.24
CA PRO A 293 3.07 15.93 9.62
C PRO A 293 2.65 14.65 10.34
N ALA A 294 1.36 14.52 10.67
CA ALA A 294 0.81 13.32 11.27
C ALA A 294 0.53 12.24 10.20
N THR A 295 1.58 11.82 9.53
CA THR A 295 1.56 10.83 8.45
C THR A 295 2.96 10.26 8.21
N THR A 296 3.02 9.18 7.43
CA THR A 296 4.27 8.55 7.01
C THR A 296 4.34 8.41 5.50
N LEU A 297 5.58 8.44 4.96
CA LEU A 297 5.85 8.15 3.56
C LEU A 297 6.06 6.65 3.36
N TRP A 298 5.53 6.15 2.26
CA TRP A 298 5.55 4.74 1.88
C TRP A 298 6.03 4.59 0.44
N TRP A 299 6.51 3.40 0.13
CA TRP A 299 6.68 2.89 -1.22
C TRP A 299 6.07 1.50 -1.31
N ASP A 300 5.61 1.13 -2.49
CA ASP A 300 5.29 -0.25 -2.85
C ASP A 300 6.22 -0.71 -3.95
N GLY A 301 6.65 -1.96 -3.88
CA GLY A 301 7.61 -2.57 -4.78
C GLY A 301 7.43 -4.07 -4.80
N PHE A 302 8.30 -4.78 -5.51
CA PHE A 302 8.32 -6.23 -5.50
C PHE A 302 9.65 -6.79 -5.00
N THR A 303 9.57 -7.95 -4.37
CA THR A 303 10.72 -8.78 -3.98
C THR A 303 10.52 -10.22 -4.44
N ILE A 304 11.59 -11.02 -4.50
CA ILE A 304 11.58 -12.38 -5.01
C ILE A 304 11.97 -13.36 -3.91
N ALA A 305 11.25 -14.47 -3.83
CA ALA A 305 11.50 -15.53 -2.84
C ALA A 305 12.90 -16.13 -3.00
N LYS A 306 13.50 -16.49 -1.87
CA LYS A 306 14.79 -17.17 -1.82
C LYS A 306 14.67 -18.67 -2.12
N ASN A 307 13.61 -19.31 -1.64
CA ASN A 307 13.39 -20.76 -1.68
C ASN A 307 12.68 -21.22 -2.97
N ILE A 308 13.14 -20.76 -4.13
CA ILE A 308 12.65 -21.16 -5.46
C ILE A 308 13.82 -21.47 -6.36
N SER A 309 13.57 -22.13 -7.48
CA SER A 309 14.59 -22.39 -8.50
C SER A 309 15.10 -21.08 -9.14
N ASP A 310 16.29 -21.11 -9.70
CA ASP A 310 16.81 -19.94 -10.43
C ASP A 310 15.99 -19.65 -11.68
N GLU A 311 15.43 -20.69 -12.34
CA GLU A 311 14.53 -20.54 -13.47
C GLU A 311 13.23 -19.81 -13.08
N ASP A 312 12.60 -20.17 -11.96
CA ASP A 312 11.42 -19.46 -11.43
C ASP A 312 11.76 -18.03 -11.01
N ALA A 313 12.95 -17.81 -10.43
CA ALA A 313 13.39 -16.48 -10.03
C ALA A 313 13.62 -15.56 -11.24
N GLU A 314 14.24 -16.06 -12.29
CA GLU A 314 14.43 -15.33 -13.56
C GLU A 314 13.09 -15.02 -14.23
N ALA A 315 12.20 -16.01 -14.34
CA ALA A 315 10.87 -15.83 -14.90
C ALA A 315 10.09 -14.78 -14.12
N THR A 316 10.12 -14.85 -12.80
CA THR A 316 9.45 -13.90 -11.91
C THR A 316 10.01 -12.48 -12.07
N TYR A 317 11.34 -12.35 -12.11
CA TYR A 317 11.99 -11.06 -12.31
C TYR A 317 11.59 -10.43 -13.65
N LEU A 318 11.68 -11.16 -14.74
CA LEU A 318 11.33 -10.67 -16.07
C LEU A 318 9.86 -10.28 -16.18
N ALA A 319 8.94 -11.08 -15.61
CA ALA A 319 7.51 -10.77 -15.59
C ALA A 319 7.22 -9.46 -14.82
N LEU A 320 7.88 -9.26 -13.66
CA LEU A 320 7.68 -8.07 -12.83
C LEU A 320 8.36 -6.83 -13.42
N VAL A 321 9.54 -6.96 -14.03
CA VAL A 321 10.18 -5.84 -14.74
C VAL A 321 9.35 -5.40 -15.95
N ASN A 322 8.74 -6.37 -16.68
CA ASN A 322 7.78 -6.02 -17.74
C ASN A 322 6.54 -5.31 -17.22
N ALA A 323 6.07 -5.69 -16.03
CA ALA A 323 4.89 -5.08 -15.41
C ALA A 323 5.11 -3.62 -14.94
N ILE A 324 6.36 -3.18 -14.80
CA ILE A 324 6.74 -1.81 -14.47
C ILE A 324 7.47 -1.09 -15.62
N ASP A 325 7.38 -1.62 -16.84
CA ASP A 325 7.96 -0.95 -18.00
C ASP A 325 7.26 0.40 -18.26
N PRO A 326 7.97 1.47 -18.63
CA PRO A 326 7.37 2.76 -18.96
C PRO A 326 6.21 2.71 -19.96
N ALA A 327 6.17 1.70 -20.82
CA ALA A 327 5.09 1.51 -21.79
C ALA A 327 3.71 1.25 -21.17
N ILE A 328 3.61 0.93 -19.86
CA ILE A 328 2.32 0.80 -19.18
C ILE A 328 1.65 2.15 -18.91
N MET A 329 2.41 3.26 -18.93
CA MET A 329 1.90 4.58 -18.62
C MET A 329 0.91 5.06 -19.69
N ASN A 330 -0.29 5.39 -19.25
CA ASN A 330 -1.34 6.07 -20.00
C ASN A 330 -2.15 6.91 -19.02
N ASP A 331 -3.12 7.67 -19.53
CA ASP A 331 -3.91 8.61 -18.72
C ASP A 331 -4.68 7.92 -17.58
N GLU A 332 -5.16 6.69 -17.76
CA GLU A 332 -5.87 5.91 -16.76
C GLU A 332 -4.91 5.42 -15.67
N VAL A 333 -3.84 4.72 -16.07
CA VAL A 333 -2.82 4.18 -15.16
C VAL A 333 -2.15 5.29 -14.34
N ALA A 334 -1.90 6.45 -14.95
CA ALA A 334 -1.29 7.60 -14.26
C ALA A 334 -2.11 8.09 -13.06
N THR A 335 -3.43 7.84 -13.01
CA THR A 335 -4.28 8.25 -11.88
C THR A 335 -4.29 7.25 -10.71
N GLU A 336 -3.81 6.02 -10.91
CA GLU A 336 -3.90 4.95 -9.92
C GLU A 336 -2.88 5.09 -8.77
N ALA A 337 -1.75 5.78 -9.01
CA ALA A 337 -0.69 5.94 -8.03
C ALA A 337 0.22 7.15 -8.33
N VAL A 338 1.09 7.48 -7.40
CA VAL A 338 2.30 8.27 -7.66
C VAL A 338 3.38 7.29 -8.08
N TRP A 339 3.49 7.06 -9.38
CA TRP A 339 4.41 6.09 -9.92
C TRP A 339 5.86 6.58 -9.85
N MET A 340 6.77 5.65 -9.58
CA MET A 340 8.22 5.86 -9.66
C MET A 340 8.77 5.42 -11.02
N ILE A 341 7.88 5.09 -11.95
CA ILE A 341 8.18 4.59 -13.30
C ILE A 341 8.48 5.77 -14.21
N ASP A 342 9.51 5.65 -15.06
CA ASP A 342 9.88 6.70 -16.01
C ASP A 342 8.70 7.04 -16.94
N GLY A 343 8.55 8.33 -17.26
CA GLY A 343 7.43 8.82 -18.07
C GLY A 343 6.15 9.12 -17.27
N TYR A 344 6.13 8.89 -15.96
CA TYR A 344 5.02 9.33 -15.11
C TYR A 344 4.98 10.85 -15.01
N GLU A 345 3.82 11.42 -15.31
CA GLU A 345 3.53 12.83 -15.12
C GLU A 345 2.50 13.01 -13.98
N PRO A 346 2.71 13.95 -13.06
CA PRO A 346 1.78 14.19 -11.96
C PRO A 346 0.36 14.50 -12.45
N THR A 347 -0.62 13.81 -11.86
CA THR A 347 -2.04 14.00 -12.12
C THR A 347 -2.72 14.74 -10.96
N PRO A 348 -3.96 15.25 -11.12
CA PRO A 348 -4.72 15.77 -9.99
C PRO A 348 -4.84 14.76 -8.83
N ALA A 349 -4.94 13.46 -9.12
CA ALA A 349 -5.01 12.39 -8.11
C ALA A 349 -3.75 12.29 -7.24
N SER A 350 -2.61 12.71 -7.72
CA SER A 350 -1.33 12.66 -7.00
C SER A 350 -1.09 13.87 -6.07
N ALA A 351 -1.96 14.88 -6.10
CA ALA A 351 -1.74 16.16 -5.42
C ALA A 351 -1.49 16.01 -3.90
N GLY A 352 -2.29 15.18 -3.22
CA GLY A 352 -2.16 14.96 -1.78
C GLY A 352 -0.85 14.28 -1.40
N VAL A 353 -0.41 13.26 -2.15
CA VAL A 353 0.88 12.58 -1.91
C VAL A 353 2.05 13.55 -2.12
N PHE A 354 2.05 14.35 -3.20
CA PHE A 354 3.09 15.36 -3.42
C PHE A 354 3.11 16.43 -2.34
N ALA A 355 1.95 16.88 -1.87
CA ALA A 355 1.87 17.81 -0.74
C ALA A 355 2.49 17.18 0.52
N THR A 356 2.17 15.90 0.79
CA THR A 356 2.75 15.15 1.91
C THR A 356 4.27 14.98 1.78
N MET A 357 4.78 14.64 0.61
CA MET A 357 6.23 14.53 0.37
C MET A 357 6.95 15.86 0.63
N LYS A 358 6.34 16.99 0.23
CA LYS A 358 6.89 18.33 0.43
C LYS A 358 6.80 18.83 1.87
N SER A 359 5.91 18.28 2.68
CA SER A 359 5.72 18.70 4.08
C SER A 359 6.82 18.22 5.03
N GLY A 360 7.74 17.35 4.57
CA GLY A 360 8.78 16.76 5.41
C GLY A 360 8.29 15.53 6.23
N ALA A 361 7.23 14.88 5.80
CA ALA A 361 6.77 13.63 6.41
C ALA A 361 7.91 12.59 6.42
N LYS A 362 8.02 11.85 7.53
CA LYS A 362 9.06 10.81 7.70
C LYS A 362 8.62 9.50 7.02
N PRO A 363 9.55 8.67 6.51
CA PRO A 363 9.19 7.34 6.05
C PRO A 363 8.73 6.46 7.22
N TYR A 364 7.83 5.51 6.94
CA TYR A 364 7.50 4.45 7.89
C TYR A 364 8.78 3.64 8.20
N PRO A 365 9.08 3.33 9.48
CA PRO A 365 10.34 2.71 9.87
C PRO A 365 10.50 1.29 9.32
N MET A 366 11.61 1.03 8.61
CA MET A 366 11.99 -0.30 8.11
C MET A 366 13.03 -0.95 9.03
N ILE A 367 12.78 -0.94 10.34
CA ILE A 367 13.65 -1.59 11.32
C ILE A 367 13.09 -2.96 11.71
N PRO A 368 13.95 -3.94 12.06
CA PRO A 368 13.55 -5.35 12.21
C PRO A 368 12.37 -5.62 13.15
N TYR A 369 12.17 -4.79 14.15
CA TYR A 369 11.16 -4.96 15.19
C TYR A 369 9.96 -4.00 15.08
N ALA A 370 9.91 -3.10 14.11
CA ALA A 370 8.79 -2.14 13.98
C ALA A 370 7.44 -2.81 13.73
N SER A 371 7.42 -3.89 12.95
CA SER A 371 6.19 -4.64 12.68
C SER A 371 5.60 -5.30 13.92
N LEU A 372 6.43 -5.67 14.89
CA LEU A 372 5.96 -6.24 16.16
C LEU A 372 5.19 -5.20 16.99
N LEU A 373 5.69 -3.96 17.03
CA LEU A 373 4.98 -2.87 17.70
C LEU A 373 3.67 -2.52 16.98
N HIS A 374 3.70 -2.49 15.65
CA HIS A 374 2.51 -2.25 14.85
C HIS A 374 1.43 -3.33 15.11
N THR A 375 1.82 -4.59 15.22
CA THR A 375 0.90 -5.69 15.57
C THR A 375 0.33 -5.50 16.96
N ALA A 376 1.19 -5.26 17.96
CA ALA A 376 0.75 -5.04 19.34
C ALA A 376 -0.25 -3.86 19.46
N LEU A 377 0.02 -2.74 18.75
CA LEU A 377 -0.93 -1.63 18.66
C LEU A 377 -2.26 -2.07 18.05
N GLY A 378 -2.23 -2.83 16.95
CA GLY A 378 -3.46 -3.29 16.29
C GLY A 378 -4.32 -4.19 17.16
N ASP A 379 -3.70 -5.00 17.99
CA ASP A 379 -4.37 -5.96 18.85
C ASP A 379 -4.94 -5.32 20.13
N GLU A 380 -4.24 -4.36 20.75
CA GLU A 380 -4.60 -3.81 22.07
C GLU A 380 -5.43 -2.52 21.97
N LEU A 381 -5.20 -1.65 20.97
CA LEU A 381 -5.92 -0.38 20.84
C LEU A 381 -7.45 -0.50 20.81
N PRO A 382 -8.06 -1.55 20.21
CA PRO A 382 -9.52 -1.69 20.18
C PRO A 382 -10.18 -1.65 21.56
N ASP A 383 -9.51 -2.07 22.64
CA ASP A 383 -10.06 -2.08 23.99
C ASP A 383 -10.22 -0.67 24.56
N PHE A 384 -9.29 0.26 24.26
CA PHE A 384 -9.47 1.69 24.56
C PHE A 384 -10.65 2.28 23.77
N PHE A 385 -10.72 2.05 22.47
CA PHE A 385 -11.75 2.65 21.62
C PHE A 385 -13.15 2.11 21.92
N SER A 386 -13.25 0.86 22.38
CA SER A 386 -14.52 0.28 22.86
C SER A 386 -14.87 0.69 24.30
N GLY A 387 -14.00 1.46 24.98
CA GLY A 387 -14.23 1.95 26.34
C GLY A 387 -14.04 0.92 27.45
N LYS A 388 -13.33 -0.18 27.18
CA LYS A 388 -13.01 -1.21 28.18
C LYS A 388 -11.82 -0.81 29.05
N GLU A 389 -10.89 -0.02 28.53
CA GLU A 389 -9.64 0.37 29.19
C GLU A 389 -9.36 1.86 29.10
N SER A 390 -8.50 2.36 30.01
CA SER A 390 -7.93 3.72 29.90
C SER A 390 -6.79 3.75 28.87
N ALA A 391 -6.42 4.94 28.40
CA ALA A 391 -5.31 5.13 27.48
C ALA A 391 -3.99 4.59 28.05
N GLU A 392 -3.71 4.87 29.32
CA GLU A 392 -2.50 4.42 30.02
C GLU A 392 -2.44 2.90 30.11
N LYS A 393 -3.56 2.24 30.45
CA LYS A 393 -3.61 0.77 30.55
C LYS A 393 -3.41 0.12 29.20
N THR A 394 -4.07 0.62 28.16
CA THR A 394 -3.92 0.11 26.80
C THR A 394 -2.47 0.24 26.31
N LEU A 395 -1.81 1.39 26.56
CA LEU A 395 -0.40 1.58 26.17
C LEU A 395 0.55 0.67 26.97
N GLU A 396 0.25 0.40 28.25
CA GLU A 396 0.98 -0.60 29.05
C GLU A 396 0.88 -1.99 28.41
N ASP A 397 -0.34 -2.39 27.97
CA ASP A 397 -0.57 -3.69 27.36
C ASP A 397 0.09 -3.79 25.97
N VAL A 398 0.06 -2.73 25.16
CA VAL A 398 0.80 -2.63 23.90
C VAL A 398 2.30 -2.88 24.13
N GLU A 399 2.92 -2.22 25.10
CA GLU A 399 4.34 -2.42 25.39
C GLU A 399 4.64 -3.81 25.93
N ALA A 400 3.77 -4.38 26.76
CA ALA A 400 3.93 -5.74 27.29
C ALA A 400 3.82 -6.80 26.17
N ALA A 401 2.86 -6.67 25.26
CA ALA A 401 2.70 -7.55 24.10
C ALA A 401 3.91 -7.44 23.17
N TYR A 402 4.33 -6.21 22.85
CA TYR A 402 5.52 -5.97 22.05
C TYR A 402 6.78 -6.58 22.65
N ILE A 403 7.08 -6.33 23.96
CA ILE A 403 8.25 -6.84 24.66
C ILE A 403 8.28 -8.37 24.62
N THR A 404 7.13 -9.02 24.78
CA THR A 404 7.01 -10.47 24.68
C THR A 404 7.44 -10.96 23.29
N ALA A 405 6.84 -10.40 22.23
CA ALA A 405 7.15 -10.75 20.85
C ALA A 405 8.62 -10.44 20.47
N ALA A 406 9.15 -9.30 20.92
CA ALA A 406 10.54 -8.90 20.66
C ALA A 406 11.56 -9.83 21.32
N LYS A 407 11.27 -10.31 22.54
CA LYS A 407 12.11 -11.34 23.22
C LYS A 407 12.07 -12.68 22.50
N GLU A 408 10.89 -13.13 22.07
CA GLU A 408 10.74 -14.38 21.30
C GLU A 408 11.53 -14.34 19.98
N LYS A 409 11.63 -13.18 19.34
CA LYS A 409 12.41 -12.97 18.11
C LYS A 409 13.88 -12.59 18.37
N GLY A 410 14.31 -12.42 19.62
CA GLY A 410 15.71 -12.14 19.99
C GLY A 410 16.13 -10.68 19.77
N PHE A 411 15.21 -9.73 19.74
CA PHE A 411 15.51 -8.29 19.66
C PHE A 411 15.72 -7.63 21.02
N LEU A 412 15.22 -8.29 22.09
CA LEU A 412 15.35 -7.88 23.49
C LEU A 412 15.88 -9.03 24.37
#